data_f793b465b549269dbf462ce36dc2e372
#
_entry.id   f793b465b549269dbf462ce36dc2e372
#
_cell.length_a   1.000
_cell.length_b   1.000
_cell.length_c   1.000
_cell.angle_alpha   90.00
_cell.angle_beta   90.00
_cell.angle_gamma   90.00
#
_symmetry.space_group_name_H-M   'P 1'
#
loop_
_entity.id
_entity.type
_entity.pdbx_description
1 polymer ?
#
loop_
_entity_poly.entity_id
_entity_poly.type
_entity_poly.pdbx_seq_one_letter_code
_entity_poly.pdbx_strand_id
1 'polypeptide(L)'
;SVLYSCSNNKENSGKDDEIYKIGINQIVQHSALDSAREGFIDGLKEKGYVDGENIEIDYENAQGDVSIAQTISKQFVNNEVDMIFAISTSSAQSAYNATKEIPIVFTAVTDPVAAGIANSFESSGNNVTGMSDMVSMTEQIALLQEIVPSIRNIGVIYNTSEANSIVQVDELKSTAKESNLEVKEISITTVNEINQNLSANIKDIDALYVPTDNTVASAYELVGNICLNNNIPMLCAEEAGVSKGGLCSIGIDYYQLGKETAYKA
;
A
#
# COMPACT_ATOMS: atom_id res chain seq x y z
N SER A 1 44.29 -41.67 48.56
CA SER A 1 43.05 -41.69 47.75
C SER A 1 42.46 -40.30 47.77
N VAL A 2 42.66 -39.59 46.68
CA VAL A 2 42.04 -38.26 46.48
C VAL A 2 41.00 -38.43 45.38
N LEU A 3 39.73 -38.27 45.73
CA LEU A 3 38.62 -38.27 44.81
C LEU A 3 38.46 -36.85 44.27
N TYR A 4 38.76 -36.61 42.99
CA TYR A 4 38.38 -35.42 42.23
C TYR A 4 36.96 -35.60 41.76
N SER A 5 36.05 -34.80 42.30
CA SER A 5 34.68 -34.62 41.79
C SER A 5 34.72 -33.52 40.71
N CYS A 6 34.61 -33.89 39.45
CA CYS A 6 34.35 -32.98 38.35
C CYS A 6 32.88 -32.58 38.39
N SER A 7 32.59 -31.42 38.92
CA SER A 7 31.31 -30.74 38.77
C SER A 7 31.25 -30.17 37.35
N ASN A 8 30.46 -30.79 36.46
CA ASN A 8 30.09 -30.26 35.17
C ASN A 8 29.02 -29.17 35.41
N ASN A 9 29.46 -27.95 35.60
CA ASN A 9 28.57 -26.79 35.42
C ASN A 9 28.33 -26.66 33.91
N LYS A 10 27.21 -27.20 33.43
CA LYS A 10 26.58 -26.67 32.24
C LYS A 10 26.09 -25.28 32.60
N GLU A 11 26.86 -24.27 32.23
CA GLU A 11 26.33 -22.93 32.05
C GLU A 11 25.26 -23.02 30.95
N ASN A 12 24.03 -23.13 31.40
CA ASN A 12 22.87 -22.84 30.60
C ASN A 12 22.90 -21.30 30.46
N SER A 13 23.60 -20.79 29.44
CA SER A 13 23.38 -19.43 28.98
C SER A 13 21.94 -19.37 28.47
N GLY A 14 21.03 -19.03 29.36
CA GLY A 14 19.72 -18.54 28.98
C GLY A 14 20.00 -17.32 28.11
N LYS A 15 19.86 -17.45 26.79
CA LYS A 15 19.46 -16.31 25.99
C LYS A 15 18.13 -15.90 26.62
N ASP A 16 18.09 -14.71 27.22
CA ASP A 16 16.82 -13.99 27.32
C ASP A 16 16.30 -13.97 25.90
N ASP A 17 15.19 -14.66 25.64
CA ASP A 17 14.52 -14.64 24.36
C ASP A 17 14.00 -13.22 24.21
N GLU A 18 14.78 -12.37 23.53
CA GLU A 18 14.47 -10.98 23.27
C GLU A 18 13.25 -10.96 22.34
N ILE A 19 12.12 -10.45 22.82
CA ILE A 19 10.90 -10.33 22.05
C ILE A 19 11.02 -9.07 21.21
N TYR A 20 11.09 -9.21 19.90
CA TYR A 20 11.12 -8.07 18.97
C TYR A 20 9.74 -7.43 18.83
N LYS A 21 9.69 -6.10 18.89
CA LYS A 21 8.46 -5.32 18.77
C LYS A 21 8.34 -4.75 17.37
N ILE A 22 7.22 -5.03 16.71
CA ILE A 22 6.92 -4.56 15.37
C ILE A 22 5.69 -3.66 15.42
N GLY A 23 5.86 -2.36 15.10
CA GLY A 23 4.74 -1.45 14.92
C GLY A 23 4.21 -1.50 13.50
N ILE A 24 2.93 -1.81 13.29
CA ILE A 24 2.28 -1.80 11.98
C ILE A 24 1.41 -0.56 11.84
N ASN A 25 1.80 0.35 10.93
CA ASN A 25 1.02 1.53 10.59
C ASN A 25 0.33 1.35 9.23
N GLN A 26 -0.99 1.18 9.22
CA GLN A 26 -1.81 1.08 8.02
C GLN A 26 -2.64 2.36 7.84
N ILE A 27 -2.59 2.98 6.65
CA ILE A 27 -3.28 4.26 6.42
C ILE A 27 -4.79 4.15 6.54
N VAL A 28 -5.39 3.12 5.98
CA VAL A 28 -6.83 2.89 5.99
C VAL A 28 -7.14 1.40 5.81
N GLN A 29 -8.30 0.98 6.23
CA GLN A 29 -8.77 -0.39 6.03
C GLN A 29 -9.50 -0.52 4.70
N HIS A 30 -8.96 -1.33 3.81
CA HIS A 30 -9.60 -1.88 2.62
C HIS A 30 -8.91 -3.18 2.22
N SER A 31 -9.56 -3.97 1.36
CA SER A 31 -9.16 -5.37 1.12
C SER A 31 -7.71 -5.54 0.64
N ALA A 32 -7.18 -4.64 -0.20
CA ALA A 32 -5.81 -4.76 -0.68
C ALA A 32 -4.79 -4.58 0.47
N LEU A 33 -4.93 -3.51 1.27
CA LEU A 33 -4.02 -3.26 2.39
C LEU A 33 -4.16 -4.29 3.51
N ASP A 34 -5.39 -4.77 3.76
CA ASP A 34 -5.62 -5.86 4.73
C ASP A 34 -4.94 -7.15 4.28
N SER A 35 -5.06 -7.50 2.98
CA SER A 35 -4.35 -8.65 2.40
C SER A 35 -2.83 -8.50 2.49
N ALA A 36 -2.29 -7.31 2.25
CA ALA A 36 -0.85 -7.05 2.40
C ALA A 36 -0.39 -7.23 3.86
N ARG A 37 -1.16 -6.76 4.83
CA ARG A 37 -0.88 -6.98 6.25
C ARG A 37 -0.91 -8.46 6.62
N GLU A 38 -1.95 -9.17 6.21
CA GLU A 38 -2.10 -10.61 6.47
C GLU A 38 -0.94 -11.40 5.84
N GLY A 39 -0.60 -11.11 4.59
CA GLY A 39 0.54 -11.71 3.90
C GLY A 39 1.86 -11.46 4.65
N PHE A 40 2.08 -10.26 5.15
CA PHE A 40 3.27 -9.93 5.93
C PHE A 40 3.36 -10.75 7.22
N ILE A 41 2.26 -10.82 7.99
CA ILE A 41 2.21 -11.59 9.24
C ILE A 41 2.44 -13.09 8.96
N ASP A 42 1.82 -13.63 7.92
CA ASP A 42 2.02 -15.03 7.52
C ASP A 42 3.45 -15.30 7.03
N GLY A 43 4.03 -14.34 6.29
CA GLY A 43 5.43 -14.42 5.87
C GLY A 43 6.42 -14.44 7.03
N LEU A 44 6.20 -13.62 8.06
CA LEU A 44 6.96 -13.64 9.30
C LEU A 44 6.84 -15.01 9.99
N LYS A 45 5.61 -15.52 10.11
CA LYS A 45 5.35 -16.82 10.71
C LYS A 45 6.06 -17.96 9.99
N GLU A 46 6.11 -17.95 8.66
CA GLU A 46 6.87 -18.93 7.87
C GLU A 46 8.39 -18.88 8.13
N LYS A 47 8.89 -17.71 8.54
CA LYS A 47 10.30 -17.54 8.95
C LYS A 47 10.53 -17.84 10.42
N GLY A 48 9.50 -18.26 11.16
CA GLY A 48 9.58 -18.62 12.57
C GLY A 48 9.36 -17.46 13.54
N TYR A 49 8.91 -16.30 13.06
CA TYR A 49 8.52 -15.16 13.88
C TYR A 49 7.01 -15.20 14.15
N VAL A 50 6.62 -15.49 15.38
CA VAL A 50 5.22 -15.71 15.76
C VAL A 50 4.81 -14.70 16.81
N ASP A 51 3.75 -13.94 16.50
CA ASP A 51 3.19 -12.95 17.41
C ASP A 51 2.73 -13.58 18.73
N GLY A 52 3.13 -12.98 19.84
CA GLY A 52 2.90 -13.49 21.19
C GLY A 52 3.84 -14.60 21.65
N GLU A 53 4.80 -15.06 20.80
CA GLU A 53 5.82 -16.06 21.16
C GLU A 53 7.22 -15.43 21.21
N ASN A 54 7.72 -14.92 20.09
CA ASN A 54 9.04 -14.33 19.94
C ASN A 54 9.05 -12.95 19.26
N ILE A 55 7.89 -12.48 18.81
CA ILE A 55 7.64 -11.09 18.41
C ILE A 55 6.37 -10.59 19.08
N GLU A 56 6.23 -9.26 19.16
CA GLU A 56 5.02 -8.55 19.58
C GLU A 56 4.61 -7.57 18.49
N ILE A 57 3.40 -7.73 17.96
CA ILE A 57 2.87 -6.87 16.90
C ILE A 57 1.90 -5.85 17.50
N ASP A 58 2.24 -4.56 17.37
CA ASP A 58 1.36 -3.44 17.68
C ASP A 58 0.78 -2.87 16.38
N TYR A 59 -0.50 -3.17 16.10
CA TYR A 59 -1.19 -2.78 14.88
C TYR A 59 -2.10 -1.58 15.10
N GLU A 60 -1.87 -0.53 14.31
CA GLU A 60 -2.67 0.68 14.34
C GLU A 60 -3.14 1.10 12.93
N ASN A 61 -4.38 1.59 12.85
CA ASN A 61 -5.01 2.06 11.61
C ASN A 61 -5.30 3.55 11.69
N ALA A 62 -4.79 4.29 10.71
CA ALA A 62 -4.94 5.75 10.66
C ALA A 62 -6.29 6.23 10.08
N GLN A 63 -7.18 5.33 9.66
CA GLN A 63 -8.53 5.63 9.18
C GLN A 63 -8.58 6.66 8.02
N GLY A 64 -7.55 6.67 7.18
CA GLY A 64 -7.41 7.60 6.06
C GLY A 64 -6.86 8.99 6.43
N ASP A 65 -6.49 9.21 7.68
CA ASP A 65 -5.97 10.50 8.14
C ASP A 65 -4.44 10.46 8.32
N VAL A 66 -3.73 11.25 7.49
CA VAL A 66 -2.27 11.35 7.53
C VAL A 66 -1.76 11.88 8.88
N SER A 67 -2.53 12.75 9.55
CA SER A 67 -2.14 13.28 10.87
C SER A 67 -2.19 12.19 11.94
N ILE A 68 -3.17 11.27 11.83
CA ILE A 68 -3.24 10.10 12.69
C ILE A 68 -2.08 9.15 12.37
N ALA A 69 -1.77 8.88 11.08
CA ALA A 69 -0.63 8.06 10.70
C ALA A 69 0.71 8.60 11.25
N GLN A 70 0.88 9.93 11.26
CA GLN A 70 2.04 10.58 11.88
C GLN A 70 2.07 10.40 13.40
N THR A 71 0.90 10.46 14.04
CA THR A 71 0.78 10.25 15.50
C THR A 71 1.13 8.81 15.86
N ILE A 72 0.61 7.83 15.12
CA ILE A 72 0.92 6.40 15.27
C ILE A 72 2.43 6.17 15.13
N SER A 73 3.04 6.71 14.07
CA SER A 73 4.49 6.55 13.86
C SER A 73 5.32 7.13 15.01
N LYS A 74 4.93 8.29 15.55
CA LYS A 74 5.60 8.87 16.73
C LYS A 74 5.38 8.03 17.99
N GLN A 75 4.21 7.42 18.14
CA GLN A 75 3.92 6.52 19.24
C GLN A 75 4.83 5.28 19.18
N PHE A 76 5.02 4.67 18.01
CA PHE A 76 5.94 3.55 17.85
C PHE A 76 7.39 3.92 18.19
N VAL A 77 7.84 5.13 17.80
CA VAL A 77 9.17 5.63 18.20
C VAL A 77 9.27 5.77 19.72
N ASN A 78 8.25 6.33 20.37
CA ASN A 78 8.24 6.49 21.84
C ASN A 78 8.16 5.14 22.58
N ASN A 79 7.52 4.14 21.98
CA ASN A 79 7.43 2.78 22.52
C ASN A 79 8.67 1.94 22.23
N GLU A 80 9.66 2.53 21.55
CA GLU A 80 10.93 1.88 21.20
C GLU A 80 10.71 0.55 20.49
N VAL A 81 9.85 0.55 19.44
CA VAL A 81 9.70 -0.63 18.59
C VAL A 81 10.98 -0.91 17.80
N ASP A 82 11.29 -2.18 17.54
CA ASP A 82 12.50 -2.59 16.83
C ASP A 82 12.39 -2.37 15.32
N MET A 83 11.15 -2.34 14.79
CA MET A 83 10.86 -2.12 13.39
C MET A 83 9.47 -1.49 13.21
N ILE A 84 9.32 -0.62 12.20
CA ILE A 84 8.01 -0.11 11.76
C ILE A 84 7.70 -0.74 10.40
N PHE A 85 6.59 -1.47 10.32
CA PHE A 85 6.00 -1.90 9.06
C PHE A 85 4.94 -0.89 8.61
N ALA A 86 5.18 -0.24 7.50
CA ALA A 86 4.32 0.82 6.97
C ALA A 86 3.58 0.33 5.72
N ILE A 87 2.25 0.35 5.78
CA ILE A 87 1.39 -0.10 4.69
C ILE A 87 0.77 1.11 4.01
N SER A 88 1.19 1.41 2.80
CA SER A 88 0.92 2.52 1.91
C SER A 88 1.98 3.63 1.91
N THR A 89 1.94 4.47 0.88
CA THR A 89 2.84 5.63 0.72
C THR A 89 2.72 6.61 1.90
N SER A 90 1.51 6.97 2.31
CA SER A 90 1.29 7.94 3.39
C SER A 90 1.78 7.43 4.75
N SER A 91 1.61 6.12 5.03
CA SER A 91 2.14 5.49 6.24
C SER A 91 3.68 5.44 6.23
N ALA A 92 4.27 5.09 5.08
CA ALA A 92 5.72 5.04 4.92
C ALA A 92 6.36 6.43 5.07
N GLN A 93 5.77 7.47 4.48
CA GLN A 93 6.18 8.87 4.68
C GLN A 93 6.06 9.28 6.15
N SER A 94 4.97 8.90 6.83
CA SER A 94 4.74 9.21 8.23
C SER A 94 5.79 8.56 9.13
N ALA A 95 6.12 7.29 8.89
CA ALA A 95 7.17 6.57 9.61
C ALA A 95 8.55 7.20 9.35
N TYR A 96 8.88 7.47 8.09
CA TYR A 96 10.16 8.07 7.72
C TYR A 96 10.34 9.48 8.30
N ASN A 97 9.25 10.25 8.42
CA ASN A 97 9.29 11.57 9.08
C ASN A 97 9.44 11.47 10.60
N ALA A 98 8.99 10.37 11.21
CA ALA A 98 9.07 10.17 12.65
C ALA A 98 10.45 9.70 13.13
N THR A 99 11.16 8.88 12.35
CA THR A 99 12.47 8.32 12.72
C THR A 99 13.41 8.15 11.54
N LYS A 100 14.73 8.27 11.80
CA LYS A 100 15.81 7.94 10.87
C LYS A 100 16.70 6.80 11.39
N GLU A 101 16.32 6.20 12.51
CA GLU A 101 17.11 5.19 13.23
C GLU A 101 16.41 3.84 13.22
N ILE A 102 15.11 3.79 13.60
CA ILE A 102 14.34 2.56 13.60
C ILE A 102 14.17 2.08 12.14
N PRO A 103 14.48 0.82 11.81
CA PRO A 103 14.22 0.25 10.50
C PRO A 103 12.75 0.39 10.10
N ILE A 104 12.51 0.83 8.87
CA ILE A 104 11.18 0.96 8.30
C ILE A 104 11.09 0.02 7.10
N VAL A 105 10.15 -0.91 7.16
CA VAL A 105 9.82 -1.81 6.05
C VAL A 105 8.46 -1.39 5.50
N PHE A 106 8.39 -1.08 4.22
CA PHE A 106 7.12 -0.69 3.60
C PHE A 106 6.59 -1.73 2.63
N THR A 107 5.28 -1.72 2.43
CA THR A 107 4.59 -2.41 1.34
C THR A 107 3.52 -1.50 0.75
N ALA A 108 3.07 -1.78 -0.47
CA ALA A 108 2.05 -0.98 -1.16
C ALA A 108 2.47 0.51 -1.25
N VAL A 109 3.71 0.77 -1.64
CA VAL A 109 4.22 2.10 -1.95
C VAL A 109 4.54 2.15 -3.44
N THR A 110 3.78 2.94 -4.18
CA THR A 110 3.87 2.97 -5.65
C THR A 110 5.23 3.44 -6.12
N ASP A 111 5.66 4.63 -5.69
CA ASP A 111 7.00 5.17 -6.02
C ASP A 111 7.69 5.71 -4.76
N PRO A 112 8.62 4.96 -4.17
CA PRO A 112 9.33 5.40 -2.97
C PRO A 112 10.26 6.58 -3.20
N VAL A 113 10.69 6.83 -4.45
CA VAL A 113 11.55 7.97 -4.81
C VAL A 113 10.70 9.24 -4.91
N ALA A 114 9.59 9.20 -5.64
CA ALA A 114 8.64 10.32 -5.71
C ALA A 114 8.01 10.61 -4.34
N ALA A 115 7.82 9.60 -3.50
CA ALA A 115 7.38 9.76 -2.12
C ALA A 115 8.44 10.41 -1.21
N GLY A 116 9.69 10.55 -1.65
CA GLY A 116 10.79 11.15 -0.90
C GLY A 116 11.31 10.29 0.25
N ILE A 117 11.09 8.98 0.22
CA ILE A 117 11.55 8.02 1.23
C ILE A 117 12.73 7.15 0.79
N ALA A 118 13.09 7.20 -0.48
CA ALA A 118 14.24 6.49 -1.05
C ALA A 118 14.98 7.35 -2.07
N ASN A 119 16.28 7.08 -2.25
CA ASN A 119 17.09 7.77 -3.26
C ASN A 119 16.90 7.15 -4.65
N SER A 120 16.70 5.82 -4.71
CA SER A 120 16.40 5.06 -5.93
C SER A 120 15.65 3.78 -5.58
N PHE A 121 15.13 3.06 -6.59
CA PHE A 121 14.49 1.75 -6.41
C PHE A 121 15.49 0.67 -5.99
N GLU A 122 16.78 0.79 -6.35
CA GLU A 122 17.81 -0.18 -6.00
C GLU A 122 18.35 0.03 -4.58
N SER A 123 18.33 1.28 -4.10
CA SER A 123 18.85 1.63 -2.77
C SER A 123 18.15 2.86 -2.22
N SER A 124 17.55 2.71 -1.07
CA SER A 124 16.96 3.85 -0.35
C SER A 124 18.01 4.85 0.15
N GLY A 125 19.19 4.37 0.52
CA GLY A 125 20.27 5.18 1.11
C GLY A 125 19.99 5.64 2.54
N ASN A 126 19.03 5.01 3.23
CA ASN A 126 18.60 5.35 4.58
C ASN A 126 18.03 4.13 5.32
N ASN A 127 17.25 4.34 6.40
CA ASN A 127 16.65 3.29 7.22
C ASN A 127 15.35 2.68 6.64
N VAL A 128 15.08 2.85 5.34
CA VAL A 128 13.83 2.38 4.70
C VAL A 128 14.13 1.30 3.67
N THR A 129 13.31 0.25 3.65
CA THR A 129 13.29 -0.78 2.58
C THR A 129 11.86 -1.26 2.37
N GLY A 130 11.59 -2.00 1.31
CA GLY A 130 10.25 -2.55 1.09
C GLY A 130 9.97 -3.00 -0.33
N MET A 131 8.67 -3.10 -0.64
CA MET A 131 8.16 -3.56 -1.92
C MET A 131 7.19 -2.54 -2.53
N SER A 132 7.46 -2.17 -3.79
CA SER A 132 6.58 -1.31 -4.58
C SER A 132 5.42 -2.09 -5.18
N ASP A 133 4.29 -1.42 -5.31
CA ASP A 133 3.09 -1.89 -6.03
C ASP A 133 2.88 -1.14 -7.36
N MET A 134 3.94 -0.55 -7.91
CA MET A 134 3.86 0.13 -9.20
C MET A 134 3.45 -0.84 -10.32
N VAL A 135 2.49 -0.44 -11.13
CA VAL A 135 2.00 -1.17 -12.29
C VAL A 135 2.32 -0.43 -13.58
N SER A 136 2.42 -1.17 -14.69
CA SER A 136 2.69 -0.58 -16.02
C SER A 136 1.48 0.17 -16.55
N MET A 137 1.56 1.48 -16.67
CA MET A 137 0.48 2.29 -17.24
C MET A 137 0.24 1.98 -18.72
N THR A 138 1.28 1.61 -19.45
CA THR A 138 1.16 1.17 -20.86
C THR A 138 0.27 -0.07 -20.98
N GLU A 139 0.43 -1.06 -20.08
CA GLU A 139 -0.40 -2.25 -20.07
C GLU A 139 -1.85 -1.95 -19.67
N GLN A 140 -2.05 -1.04 -18.72
CA GLN A 140 -3.37 -0.56 -18.29
C GLN A 140 -4.14 0.07 -19.47
N ILE A 141 -3.50 0.98 -20.21
CA ILE A 141 -4.10 1.63 -21.36
C ILE A 141 -4.34 0.63 -22.50
N ALA A 142 -3.41 -0.27 -22.77
CA ALA A 142 -3.56 -1.29 -23.80
C ALA A 142 -4.78 -2.18 -23.52
N LEU A 143 -4.95 -2.66 -22.29
CA LEU A 143 -6.12 -3.43 -21.87
C LEU A 143 -7.41 -2.61 -22.03
N LEU A 144 -7.39 -1.34 -21.64
CA LEU A 144 -8.57 -0.48 -21.75
C LEU A 144 -8.99 -0.28 -23.23
N GLN A 145 -8.04 -0.12 -24.14
CA GLN A 145 -8.29 -0.02 -25.58
C GLN A 145 -8.80 -1.35 -26.18
N GLU A 146 -8.35 -2.49 -25.67
CA GLU A 146 -8.85 -3.80 -26.07
C GLU A 146 -10.31 -4.00 -25.67
N ILE A 147 -10.68 -3.60 -24.45
CA ILE A 147 -12.03 -3.73 -23.90
C ILE A 147 -12.98 -2.69 -24.49
N VAL A 148 -12.50 -1.46 -24.71
CA VAL A 148 -13.28 -0.33 -25.26
C VAL A 148 -12.58 0.20 -26.50
N PRO A 149 -12.70 -0.48 -27.67
CA PRO A 149 -11.96 -0.10 -28.89
C PRO A 149 -12.28 1.32 -29.41
N SER A 150 -13.42 1.87 -29.02
CA SER A 150 -13.85 3.23 -29.40
C SER A 150 -13.49 4.31 -28.39
N ILE A 151 -12.72 3.98 -27.36
CA ILE A 151 -12.36 4.91 -26.28
C ILE A 151 -11.65 6.16 -26.81
N ARG A 152 -12.03 7.31 -26.26
CA ARG A 152 -11.41 8.62 -26.52
C ARG A 152 -11.09 9.34 -25.21
N ASN A 153 -12.00 9.26 -24.24
CA ASN A 153 -11.94 10.00 -22.99
C ASN A 153 -11.85 9.03 -21.81
N ILE A 154 -10.71 8.98 -21.14
CA ILE A 154 -10.52 8.21 -19.90
C ILE A 154 -10.79 9.15 -18.72
N GLY A 155 -11.77 8.82 -17.89
CA GLY A 155 -11.90 9.43 -16.57
C GLY A 155 -10.89 8.81 -15.61
N VAL A 156 -10.29 9.61 -14.74
CA VAL A 156 -9.51 9.11 -13.60
C VAL A 156 -9.99 9.77 -12.33
N ILE A 157 -10.43 8.97 -11.35
CA ILE A 157 -10.82 9.49 -10.05
C ILE A 157 -9.70 9.22 -9.04
N TYR A 158 -9.30 10.28 -8.32
CA TYR A 158 -8.18 10.17 -7.39
C TYR A 158 -8.19 11.26 -6.31
N ASN A 159 -7.57 10.97 -5.18
CA ASN A 159 -7.33 11.93 -4.10
C ASN A 159 -6.05 12.72 -4.38
N THR A 160 -6.20 14.04 -4.51
CA THR A 160 -5.08 14.96 -4.79
C THR A 160 -4.09 15.11 -3.63
N SER A 161 -4.40 14.55 -2.46
CA SER A 161 -3.50 14.53 -1.30
C SER A 161 -2.63 13.27 -1.23
N GLU A 162 -2.89 12.27 -2.10
CA GLU A 162 -2.14 11.02 -2.15
C GLU A 162 -1.03 11.07 -3.22
N ALA A 163 0.23 11.04 -2.79
CA ALA A 163 1.39 11.11 -3.68
C ALA A 163 1.45 9.94 -4.68
N ASN A 164 1.07 8.72 -4.26
CA ASN A 164 0.93 7.55 -5.12
C ASN A 164 -0.05 7.78 -6.27
N SER A 165 -1.18 8.42 -5.99
CA SER A 165 -2.22 8.69 -6.98
C SER A 165 -1.76 9.75 -7.98
N ILE A 166 -1.10 10.82 -7.51
CA ILE A 166 -0.57 11.89 -8.37
C ILE A 166 0.42 11.31 -9.40
N VAL A 167 1.37 10.48 -8.96
CA VAL A 167 2.36 9.84 -9.84
C VAL A 167 1.67 9.03 -10.94
N GLN A 168 0.69 8.20 -10.60
CA GLN A 168 -0.03 7.38 -11.56
C GLN A 168 -0.90 8.20 -12.52
N VAL A 169 -1.52 9.28 -12.04
CA VAL A 169 -2.31 10.18 -12.90
C VAL A 169 -1.42 10.90 -13.89
N ASP A 170 -0.24 11.36 -13.50
CA ASP A 170 0.71 12.01 -14.39
C ASP A 170 1.26 11.02 -15.44
N GLU A 171 1.54 9.78 -15.04
CA GLU A 171 1.93 8.71 -15.96
C GLU A 171 0.79 8.35 -16.92
N LEU A 172 -0.46 8.25 -16.43
CA LEU A 172 -1.64 8.03 -17.25
C LEU A 172 -1.79 9.11 -18.32
N LYS A 173 -1.67 10.38 -17.95
CA LYS A 173 -1.77 11.53 -18.88
C LYS A 173 -0.70 11.47 -19.96
N SER A 174 0.53 11.14 -19.57
CA SER A 174 1.65 11.00 -20.51
C SER A 174 1.41 9.85 -21.50
N THR A 175 1.07 8.67 -21.00
CA THR A 175 0.88 7.46 -21.83
C THR A 175 -0.38 7.57 -22.69
N ALA A 176 -1.47 8.13 -22.17
CA ALA A 176 -2.71 8.38 -22.92
C ALA A 176 -2.48 9.29 -24.12
N LYS A 177 -1.67 10.34 -23.95
CA LYS A 177 -1.31 11.27 -25.02
C LYS A 177 -0.60 10.57 -26.19
N GLU A 178 0.29 9.62 -25.90
CA GLU A 178 0.96 8.81 -26.90
C GLU A 178 0.00 7.92 -27.68
N SER A 179 -1.11 7.53 -27.04
CA SER A 179 -2.20 6.71 -27.61
C SER A 179 -3.34 7.53 -28.22
N ASN A 180 -3.20 8.86 -28.32
CA ASN A 180 -4.24 9.81 -28.78
C ASN A 180 -5.55 9.71 -27.96
N LEU A 181 -5.43 9.54 -26.65
CA LEU A 181 -6.54 9.53 -25.71
C LEU A 181 -6.51 10.79 -24.85
N GLU A 182 -7.68 11.29 -24.46
CA GLU A 182 -7.84 12.40 -23.53
C GLU A 182 -8.07 11.84 -22.11
N VAL A 183 -7.48 12.51 -21.12
CA VAL A 183 -7.67 12.17 -19.70
C VAL A 183 -8.46 13.25 -19.01
N LYS A 184 -9.58 12.88 -18.41
CA LYS A 184 -10.41 13.73 -17.59
C LYS A 184 -10.18 13.44 -16.12
N GLU A 185 -9.55 14.36 -15.42
CA GLU A 185 -9.28 14.25 -13.98
C GLU A 185 -10.56 14.54 -13.18
N ILE A 186 -10.89 13.62 -12.26
CA ILE A 186 -12.00 13.73 -11.30
C ILE A 186 -11.37 13.75 -9.91
N SER A 187 -10.99 14.94 -9.49
CA SER A 187 -10.25 15.16 -8.25
C SER A 187 -11.18 15.11 -7.03
N ILE A 188 -10.70 14.45 -5.98
CA ILE A 188 -11.31 14.46 -4.66
C ILE A 188 -10.24 14.74 -3.58
N THR A 189 -10.68 15.06 -2.39
CA THR A 189 -9.84 15.11 -1.18
C THR A 189 -10.40 14.22 -0.07
N THR A 190 -11.67 13.84 -0.18
CA THR A 190 -12.36 12.96 0.78
C THR A 190 -13.33 12.01 0.07
N VAL A 191 -13.66 10.91 0.72
CA VAL A 191 -14.67 9.93 0.25
C VAL A 191 -16.03 10.58 -0.03
N ASN A 192 -16.41 11.59 0.76
CA ASN A 192 -17.72 12.25 0.64
C ASN A 192 -17.90 12.99 -0.70
N GLU A 193 -16.80 13.36 -1.37
CA GLU A 193 -16.83 14.07 -2.65
C GLU A 193 -17.03 13.13 -3.85
N ILE A 194 -16.79 11.83 -3.69
CA ILE A 194 -16.81 10.84 -4.77
C ILE A 194 -18.13 10.88 -5.53
N ASN A 195 -19.26 10.77 -4.83
CA ASN A 195 -20.56 10.70 -5.47
C ASN A 195 -20.84 11.94 -6.33
N GLN A 196 -20.59 13.11 -5.79
CA GLN A 196 -20.85 14.37 -6.49
C GLN A 196 -19.91 14.53 -7.69
N ASN A 197 -18.60 14.37 -7.47
CA ASN A 197 -17.60 14.65 -8.50
C ASN A 197 -17.63 13.62 -9.62
N LEU A 198 -17.78 12.32 -9.31
CA LEU A 198 -17.89 11.29 -10.31
C LEU A 198 -19.19 11.43 -11.11
N SER A 199 -20.34 11.60 -10.46
CA SER A 199 -21.64 11.72 -11.14
C SER A 199 -21.71 12.96 -12.06
N ALA A 200 -21.06 14.05 -11.71
CA ALA A 200 -21.01 15.25 -12.53
C ALA A 200 -20.19 15.06 -13.83
N ASN A 201 -19.24 14.14 -13.83
CA ASN A 201 -18.29 13.91 -14.93
C ASN A 201 -18.51 12.61 -15.70
N ILE A 202 -19.35 11.71 -15.20
CA ILE A 202 -19.50 10.34 -15.72
C ILE A 202 -19.98 10.27 -17.19
N LYS A 203 -20.71 11.26 -17.64
CA LYS A 203 -21.25 11.31 -19.02
C LYS A 203 -20.24 11.80 -20.07
N ASP A 204 -19.13 12.34 -19.62
CA ASP A 204 -18.10 12.91 -20.48
C ASP A 204 -16.90 11.96 -20.68
N ILE A 205 -16.99 10.74 -20.16
CA ILE A 205 -15.95 9.72 -20.23
C ILE A 205 -16.48 8.45 -20.86
N ASP A 206 -15.59 7.71 -21.52
CA ASP A 206 -15.90 6.41 -22.17
C ASP A 206 -15.57 5.24 -21.24
N ALA A 207 -14.64 5.44 -20.33
CA ALA A 207 -14.25 4.49 -19.29
C ALA A 207 -13.68 5.23 -18.09
N LEU A 208 -13.73 4.60 -16.91
CA LEU A 208 -13.10 5.08 -15.68
C LEU A 208 -11.87 4.23 -15.35
N TYR A 209 -10.73 4.88 -15.11
CA TYR A 209 -9.55 4.28 -14.48
C TYR A 209 -9.50 4.66 -13.02
N VAL A 210 -9.26 3.68 -12.16
CA VAL A 210 -9.05 3.88 -10.72
C VAL A 210 -7.64 3.42 -10.38
N PRO A 211 -6.73 4.36 -10.04
CA PRO A 211 -5.36 4.04 -9.62
C PRO A 211 -5.33 3.33 -8.26
N THR A 212 -4.15 3.02 -7.73
CA THR A 212 -3.97 2.54 -6.35
C THR A 212 -4.19 3.67 -5.33
N ASP A 213 -5.40 4.22 -5.33
CA ASP A 213 -5.83 5.33 -4.48
C ASP A 213 -6.56 4.80 -3.25
N ASN A 214 -5.99 5.02 -2.06
CA ASN A 214 -6.52 4.44 -0.82
C ASN A 214 -7.90 5.02 -0.45
N THR A 215 -8.14 6.30 -0.76
CA THR A 215 -9.43 6.95 -0.51
C THR A 215 -10.50 6.38 -1.41
N VAL A 216 -10.22 6.22 -2.71
CA VAL A 216 -11.15 5.63 -3.68
C VAL A 216 -11.36 4.14 -3.41
N ALA A 217 -10.30 3.40 -3.08
CA ALA A 217 -10.35 1.97 -2.77
C ALA A 217 -11.26 1.67 -1.56
N SER A 218 -11.26 2.53 -0.55
CA SER A 218 -12.16 2.41 0.61
C SER A 218 -13.64 2.56 0.24
N ALA A 219 -13.95 3.09 -0.95
CA ALA A 219 -15.28 3.36 -1.46
C ALA A 219 -15.58 2.70 -2.82
N TYR A 220 -14.87 1.64 -3.20
CA TYR A 220 -15.05 0.94 -4.49
C TYR A 220 -16.51 0.57 -4.79
N GLU A 221 -17.29 0.19 -3.78
CA GLU A 221 -18.71 -0.15 -3.97
C GLU A 221 -19.52 1.04 -4.46
N LEU A 222 -19.27 2.25 -3.94
CA LEU A 222 -19.92 3.47 -4.40
C LEU A 222 -19.50 3.80 -5.85
N VAL A 223 -18.20 3.75 -6.13
CA VAL A 223 -17.65 4.05 -7.46
C VAL A 223 -18.17 3.06 -8.49
N GLY A 224 -18.12 1.76 -8.19
CA GLY A 224 -18.61 0.70 -9.06
C GLY A 224 -20.12 0.83 -9.36
N ASN A 225 -20.92 1.12 -8.34
CA ASN A 225 -22.36 1.35 -8.53
C ASN A 225 -22.65 2.53 -9.45
N ILE A 226 -21.90 3.63 -9.34
CA ILE A 226 -22.06 4.79 -10.24
C ILE A 226 -21.70 4.39 -11.67
N CYS A 227 -20.59 3.68 -11.87
CA CYS A 227 -20.16 3.21 -13.18
C CYS A 227 -21.17 2.25 -13.80
N LEU A 228 -21.64 1.23 -13.08
CA LEU A 228 -22.64 0.26 -13.52
C LEU A 228 -23.96 0.94 -13.92
N ASN A 229 -24.47 1.87 -13.11
CA ASN A 229 -25.72 2.58 -13.38
C ASN A 229 -25.63 3.50 -14.62
N ASN A 230 -24.43 3.87 -15.04
CA ASN A 230 -24.19 4.72 -16.21
C ASN A 230 -23.62 3.94 -17.41
N ASN A 231 -23.44 2.63 -17.32
CA ASN A 231 -22.81 1.76 -18.32
C ASN A 231 -21.40 2.22 -18.70
N ILE A 232 -20.64 2.71 -17.74
CA ILE A 232 -19.23 3.10 -17.90
C ILE A 232 -18.35 1.96 -17.40
N PRO A 233 -17.51 1.34 -18.24
CA PRO A 233 -16.55 0.32 -17.82
C PRO A 233 -15.53 0.95 -16.86
N MET A 234 -15.24 0.24 -15.76
CA MET A 234 -14.26 0.64 -14.77
C MET A 234 -13.08 -0.33 -14.78
N LEU A 235 -11.89 0.19 -15.05
CA LEU A 235 -10.61 -0.51 -14.90
C LEU A 235 -9.99 -0.11 -13.57
N CYS A 236 -9.58 -1.08 -12.77
CA CYS A 236 -8.98 -0.85 -11.47
C CYS A 236 -7.51 -1.30 -11.47
N ALA A 237 -6.62 -0.54 -10.83
CA ALA A 237 -5.26 -0.97 -10.57
C ALA A 237 -5.18 -2.07 -9.49
N GLU A 238 -6.26 -2.30 -8.75
CA GLU A 238 -6.38 -3.31 -7.70
C GLU A 238 -7.49 -4.31 -8.01
N GLU A 239 -7.22 -5.60 -7.79
CA GLU A 239 -8.18 -6.69 -8.00
C GLU A 239 -9.46 -6.51 -7.17
N ALA A 240 -9.34 -5.92 -5.98
CA ALA A 240 -10.46 -5.67 -5.09
C ALA A 240 -11.60 -4.85 -5.74
N GLY A 241 -11.27 -3.92 -6.64
CA GLY A 241 -12.25 -3.12 -7.37
C GLY A 241 -13.12 -3.93 -8.31
N VAL A 242 -12.62 -5.06 -8.84
CA VAL A 242 -13.39 -5.94 -9.76
C VAL A 242 -14.58 -6.54 -9.05
N SER A 243 -14.43 -7.03 -7.83
CA SER A 243 -15.53 -7.58 -7.02
C SER A 243 -16.59 -6.54 -6.64
N LYS A 244 -16.31 -5.26 -6.84
CA LYS A 244 -17.14 -4.10 -6.48
C LYS A 244 -17.69 -3.34 -7.71
N GLY A 245 -17.71 -3.97 -8.86
CA GLY A 245 -18.28 -3.41 -10.07
C GLY A 245 -17.26 -2.98 -11.12
N GLY A 246 -15.98 -3.18 -10.87
CA GLY A 246 -14.93 -3.07 -11.90
C GLY A 246 -15.07 -4.17 -12.94
N LEU A 247 -14.76 -3.84 -14.19
CA LEU A 247 -14.81 -4.78 -15.30
C LEU A 247 -13.58 -5.70 -15.28
N CYS A 248 -12.42 -5.13 -15.01
CA CYS A 248 -11.14 -5.86 -14.96
C CYS A 248 -10.09 -5.09 -14.17
N SER A 249 -8.98 -5.78 -13.90
CA SER A 249 -7.79 -5.26 -13.25
C SER A 249 -6.55 -5.88 -13.90
N ILE A 250 -5.51 -5.09 -14.05
CA ILE A 250 -4.13 -5.58 -14.11
C ILE A 250 -3.47 -5.03 -12.86
N GLY A 251 -3.32 -5.87 -11.86
CA GLY A 251 -2.85 -5.44 -10.55
C GLY A 251 -1.89 -6.43 -9.92
N ILE A 252 -1.54 -6.14 -8.69
CA ILE A 252 -0.64 -6.91 -7.85
C ILE A 252 -1.46 -7.74 -6.88
N ASP A 253 -1.00 -8.96 -6.61
CA ASP A 253 -1.47 -9.77 -5.49
C ASP A 253 -0.89 -9.17 -4.20
N TYR A 254 -1.72 -8.44 -3.46
CA TYR A 254 -1.29 -7.74 -2.24
C TYR A 254 -0.95 -8.69 -1.10
N TYR A 255 -1.59 -9.87 -1.03
CA TYR A 255 -1.19 -10.87 -0.04
C TYR A 255 0.23 -11.37 -0.31
N GLN A 256 0.52 -11.72 -1.57
CA GLN A 256 1.86 -12.15 -1.95
C GLN A 256 2.89 -11.01 -1.79
N LEU A 257 2.52 -9.77 -2.13
CA LEU A 257 3.37 -8.59 -1.92
C LEU A 257 3.75 -8.42 -0.45
N GLY A 258 2.78 -8.53 0.46
CA GLY A 258 3.00 -8.47 1.90
C GLY A 258 3.92 -9.59 2.38
N LYS A 259 3.69 -10.80 1.91
CA LYS A 259 4.51 -11.97 2.25
C LYS A 259 5.96 -11.83 1.78
N GLU A 260 6.17 -11.37 0.56
CA GLU A 260 7.49 -11.08 0.03
C GLU A 260 8.20 -9.94 0.79
N THR A 261 7.41 -8.97 1.27
CA THR A 261 7.92 -7.89 2.11
C THR A 261 8.45 -8.44 3.44
N ALA A 262 7.75 -9.40 4.07
CA ALA A 262 8.21 -10.06 5.30
C ALA A 262 9.54 -10.79 5.13
N TYR A 263 9.83 -11.30 3.94
CA TYR A 263 11.10 -11.97 3.66
C TYR A 263 12.29 -11.01 3.52
N LYS A 264 12.01 -9.70 3.42
CA LYS A 264 13.01 -8.62 3.38
C LYS A 264 13.19 -7.92 4.72
N ALA A 265 12.22 -8.09 5.63
CA ALA A 265 12.24 -7.58 7.00
C ALA A 265 13.20 -8.40 7.87
#